data_1ca91c86d183096f5a78ccb520130eda
#
_entry.id   1ca91c86d183096f5a78ccb520130eda
#
_cell.length_a   1.000
_cell.length_b   1.000
_cell.length_c   1.000
_cell.angle_alpha   90.00
_cell.angle_beta   90.00
_cell.angle_gamma   90.00
#
_symmetry.space_group_name_H-M   'P 1'
#
loop_
_entity.id
_entity.type
_entity.pdbx_description
1 polymer ?
#
loop_
_entity_poly.entity_id
_entity_poly.type
_entity_poly.pdbx_seq_one_letter_code
_entity_poly.pdbx_strand_id
1 'polypeptide(L)'
;MRGKNAIMAGYNMMIPYLVPETPEQQQADLKLNVKAPLVYTNVVVKNWQAFKQLGVHEFYSPAAPYSRIKLDYPVSIGGYQHPASPDEPMVIHMVYVPTYPGSNLSAREQFRLGRAYLLGTTFAAHEEMIRSQLQEMFGSTGFDNQRDIAAITVNRWAHGYAYYANSLFDDMEKMPEIIERARKPIGRIAIANSDADWSAYAHAAIDQAWRAVNELKDMG
;
A
#
# COMPACT_ATOMS: atom_id res chain seq x y z
N MET A 1 -7.26 3.28 32.02
CA MET A 1 -6.18 4.28 31.99
C MET A 1 -6.85 5.63 31.74
N ARG A 2 -6.46 6.70 32.44
CA ARG A 2 -6.98 8.06 32.18
C ARG A 2 -5.82 8.94 31.76
N GLY A 3 -5.99 9.72 30.69
CA GLY A 3 -5.01 10.69 30.18
C GLY A 3 -5.61 12.09 30.11
N LYS A 4 -4.78 13.11 30.25
CA LYS A 4 -5.19 14.51 30.08
C LYS A 4 -5.40 14.83 28.59
N ASN A 5 -4.55 14.28 27.73
CA ASN A 5 -4.55 14.42 26.27
C ASN A 5 -4.47 13.04 25.61
N ALA A 6 -4.94 12.93 24.37
CA ALA A 6 -4.79 11.75 23.54
C ALA A 6 -4.34 12.13 22.12
N ILE A 7 -3.60 11.22 21.46
CA ILE A 7 -3.24 11.36 20.05
C ILE A 7 -3.72 10.10 19.32
N MET A 8 -4.59 10.29 18.34
CA MET A 8 -5.05 9.24 17.46
C MET A 8 -4.08 9.13 16.26
N ALA A 9 -3.20 8.13 16.30
CA ALA A 9 -2.17 7.90 15.30
C ALA A 9 -2.39 6.59 14.52
N GLY A 10 -3.60 6.08 14.50
CA GLY A 10 -4.01 4.88 13.78
C GLY A 10 -4.72 5.19 12.45
N TYR A 11 -5.44 4.20 11.90
CA TYR A 11 -6.24 4.38 10.70
C TYR A 11 -7.38 5.38 10.96
N ASN A 12 -7.33 6.54 10.29
CA ASN A 12 -8.19 7.68 10.59
C ASN A 12 -9.69 7.39 10.42
N MET A 13 -10.05 6.49 9.49
CA MET A 13 -11.45 6.06 9.32
C MET A 13 -12.04 5.40 10.60
N MET A 14 -11.20 4.89 11.50
CA MET A 14 -11.64 4.29 12.75
C MET A 14 -11.96 5.31 13.85
N ILE A 15 -11.53 6.57 13.69
CA ILE A 15 -11.69 7.61 14.73
C ILE A 15 -13.17 7.81 15.09
N PRO A 16 -14.13 7.94 14.17
CA PRO A 16 -15.54 8.10 14.52
C PRO A 16 -16.13 6.96 15.37
N TYR A 17 -15.55 5.77 15.30
CA TYR A 17 -15.98 4.62 16.11
C TYR A 17 -15.35 4.62 17.51
N LEU A 18 -14.19 5.26 17.68
CA LEU A 18 -13.45 5.33 18.94
C LEU A 18 -13.75 6.63 19.71
N VAL A 19 -14.15 7.68 19.00
CA VAL A 19 -14.45 9.03 19.52
C VAL A 19 -15.83 9.43 19.00
N PRO A 20 -16.92 8.98 19.65
CA PRO A 20 -18.29 9.22 19.17
C PRO A 20 -18.69 10.70 19.16
N GLU A 21 -18.02 11.56 19.92
CA GLU A 21 -18.20 13.02 19.94
C GLU A 21 -17.60 13.74 18.71
N THR A 22 -16.99 13.02 17.77
CA THR A 22 -16.48 13.60 16.51
C THR A 22 -17.63 14.30 15.77
N PRO A 23 -17.48 15.57 15.35
CA PRO A 23 -18.49 16.29 14.59
C PRO A 23 -18.91 15.55 13.31
N GLU A 24 -20.18 15.58 12.96
CA GLU A 24 -20.76 14.79 11.84
C GLU A 24 -20.01 15.04 10.52
N GLN A 25 -19.75 16.30 10.17
CA GLN A 25 -18.99 16.62 8.96
C GLN A 25 -17.56 16.06 9.00
N GLN A 26 -16.89 16.15 10.15
CA GLN A 26 -15.56 15.58 10.31
C GLN A 26 -15.56 14.04 10.19
N GLN A 27 -16.61 13.37 10.70
CA GLN A 27 -16.80 11.94 10.50
C GLN A 27 -16.93 11.59 9.01
N ALA A 28 -17.69 12.40 8.24
CA ALA A 28 -17.84 12.21 6.80
C ALA A 28 -16.48 12.34 6.09
N ASP A 29 -15.71 13.37 6.44
CA ASP A 29 -14.39 13.63 5.86
C ASP A 29 -13.37 12.51 6.19
N LEU A 30 -13.33 12.06 7.45
CA LEU A 30 -12.47 10.94 7.88
C LEU A 30 -12.78 9.64 7.11
N LYS A 31 -14.06 9.40 6.78
CA LYS A 31 -14.51 8.23 6.01
C LYS A 31 -14.11 8.28 4.52
N LEU A 32 -13.64 9.41 4.02
CA LEU A 32 -13.15 9.53 2.65
C LEU A 32 -11.71 9.00 2.49
N ASN A 33 -10.92 8.89 3.57
CA ASN A 33 -9.58 8.31 3.50
C ASN A 33 -9.62 6.78 3.49
N VAL A 34 -10.10 6.21 2.38
CA VAL A 34 -10.17 4.76 2.17
C VAL A 34 -8.80 4.27 1.72
N LYS A 35 -8.08 3.57 2.59
CA LYS A 35 -6.75 3.03 2.25
C LYS A 35 -6.80 2.05 1.08
N ALA A 36 -5.80 2.12 0.19
CA ALA A 36 -5.66 1.19 -0.90
C ALA A 36 -5.31 -0.21 -0.38
N PRO A 37 -6.06 -1.25 -0.77
CA PRO A 37 -5.64 -2.62 -0.52
C PRO A 37 -4.47 -2.95 -1.44
N LEU A 38 -3.49 -3.71 -0.96
CA LEU A 38 -2.37 -4.12 -1.80
C LEU A 38 -1.78 -5.45 -1.36
N VAL A 39 -1.09 -6.09 -2.28
CA VAL A 39 -0.30 -7.30 -2.05
C VAL A 39 1.14 -7.00 -2.44
N TYR A 40 2.04 -7.22 -1.49
CA TYR A 40 3.47 -7.29 -1.75
C TYR A 40 3.91 -8.74 -1.74
N THR A 41 4.41 -9.18 -2.86
CA THR A 41 4.89 -10.54 -3.08
C THR A 41 6.38 -10.52 -3.32
N ASN A 42 7.11 -11.42 -2.64
CA ASN A 42 8.49 -11.71 -2.97
C ASN A 42 8.57 -13.13 -3.50
N VAL A 43 9.17 -13.27 -4.67
CA VAL A 43 9.41 -14.55 -5.33
C VAL A 43 10.90 -14.80 -5.38
N VAL A 44 11.37 -15.82 -4.67
CA VAL A 44 12.77 -16.23 -4.74
C VAL A 44 12.94 -17.10 -5.97
N VAL A 45 13.78 -16.67 -6.90
CA VAL A 45 14.16 -17.43 -8.10
C VAL A 45 15.59 -17.95 -7.96
N LYS A 46 15.88 -19.11 -8.53
CA LYS A 46 17.21 -19.73 -8.47
C LYS A 46 18.28 -18.99 -9.26
N ASN A 47 17.86 -18.19 -10.23
CA ASN A 47 18.69 -17.32 -11.06
C ASN A 47 17.82 -16.21 -11.64
N TRP A 48 18.43 -15.13 -12.15
CA TRP A 48 17.70 -14.02 -12.79
C TRP A 48 18.13 -13.82 -14.26
N GLN A 49 18.52 -14.90 -14.94
CA GLN A 49 18.93 -14.91 -16.34
C GLN A 49 17.86 -14.33 -17.27
N ALA A 50 16.57 -14.55 -16.98
CA ALA A 50 15.47 -14.01 -17.77
C ALA A 50 15.51 -12.46 -17.84
N PHE A 51 15.74 -11.78 -16.71
CA PHE A 51 15.87 -10.33 -16.68
C PHE A 51 17.10 -9.84 -17.45
N LYS A 52 18.23 -10.53 -17.32
CA LYS A 52 19.46 -10.21 -18.06
C LYS A 52 19.25 -10.35 -19.57
N GLN A 53 18.63 -11.44 -20.04
CA GLN A 53 18.37 -11.67 -21.47
C GLN A 53 17.46 -10.60 -22.05
N LEU A 54 16.46 -10.13 -21.29
CA LEU A 54 15.55 -9.07 -21.70
C LEU A 54 16.14 -7.67 -21.56
N GLY A 55 17.28 -7.52 -20.90
CA GLY A 55 17.98 -6.26 -20.72
C GLY A 55 17.25 -5.26 -19.82
N VAL A 56 16.40 -5.74 -18.89
CA VAL A 56 15.58 -4.92 -18.02
C VAL A 56 15.65 -5.40 -16.57
N HIS A 57 15.37 -4.52 -15.62
CA HIS A 57 15.31 -4.87 -14.19
C HIS A 57 13.91 -4.71 -13.59
N GLU A 58 13.01 -4.07 -14.32
CA GLU A 58 11.65 -3.77 -13.88
C GLU A 58 10.67 -3.79 -15.04
N PHE A 59 9.44 -4.28 -14.79
CA PHE A 59 8.33 -4.28 -15.72
C PHE A 59 7.11 -3.59 -15.13
N TYR A 60 6.38 -2.87 -15.99
CA TYR A 60 5.03 -2.43 -15.75
C TYR A 60 4.07 -3.21 -16.65
N SER A 61 3.11 -3.89 -16.02
CA SER A 61 2.13 -4.77 -16.69
C SER A 61 0.71 -4.34 -16.28
N PRO A 62 0.18 -3.23 -16.79
CA PRO A 62 -1.08 -2.64 -16.31
C PRO A 62 -2.31 -3.51 -16.56
N ALA A 63 -2.25 -4.47 -17.49
CA ALA A 63 -3.33 -5.41 -17.79
C ALA A 63 -3.24 -6.72 -17.01
N ALA A 64 -2.15 -6.98 -16.30
CA ALA A 64 -1.95 -8.19 -15.51
C ALA A 64 -2.25 -7.94 -14.02
N PRO A 65 -2.54 -8.99 -13.21
CA PRO A 65 -2.78 -8.82 -11.78
C PRO A 65 -1.65 -8.10 -11.05
N TYR A 66 -0.42 -8.57 -11.21
CA TYR A 66 0.75 -7.90 -10.66
C TYR A 66 1.25 -6.86 -11.66
N SER A 67 0.89 -5.59 -11.39
CA SER A 67 1.17 -4.49 -12.31
C SER A 67 2.63 -4.02 -12.32
N ARG A 68 3.38 -4.33 -11.27
CA ARG A 68 4.80 -3.98 -11.13
C ARG A 68 5.60 -5.20 -10.70
N ILE A 69 6.60 -5.54 -11.49
CA ILE A 69 7.48 -6.68 -11.25
C ILE A 69 8.92 -6.22 -11.42
N LYS A 70 9.77 -6.41 -10.42
CA LYS A 70 11.16 -5.97 -10.47
C LYS A 70 12.10 -6.89 -9.71
N LEU A 71 13.37 -6.89 -10.09
CA LEU A 71 14.43 -7.39 -9.23
C LEU A 71 14.48 -6.56 -7.94
N ASP A 72 14.73 -7.19 -6.80
CA ASP A 72 14.87 -6.47 -5.55
C ASP A 72 16.07 -5.53 -5.56
N TYR A 73 16.07 -4.55 -4.66
CA TYR A 73 17.09 -3.51 -4.63
C TYR A 73 18.48 -4.10 -4.34
N PRO A 74 19.56 -3.56 -4.97
CA PRO A 74 20.92 -4.02 -4.78
C PRO A 74 21.51 -3.55 -3.43
N VAL A 75 20.92 -4.06 -2.34
CA VAL A 75 21.32 -3.71 -0.98
C VAL A 75 21.92 -4.93 -0.29
N SER A 76 23.15 -4.79 0.20
CA SER A 76 23.79 -5.75 1.11
C SER A 76 23.71 -5.21 2.53
N ILE A 77 23.18 -6.00 3.47
CA ILE A 77 23.00 -5.60 4.86
C ILE A 77 23.22 -6.76 5.83
N GLY A 78 23.95 -6.53 6.90
CA GLY A 78 24.31 -7.57 7.85
C GLY A 78 25.12 -8.68 7.16
N GLY A 79 24.66 -9.92 7.32
CA GLY A 79 25.26 -11.09 6.66
C GLY A 79 24.74 -11.37 5.24
N TYR A 80 23.74 -10.62 4.77
CA TYR A 80 23.21 -10.77 3.43
C TYR A 80 24.05 -10.01 2.42
N GLN A 81 24.40 -10.70 1.32
CA GLN A 81 25.06 -10.11 0.16
C GLN A 81 24.11 -10.15 -1.03
N HIS A 82 23.90 -9.00 -1.67
CA HIS A 82 23.12 -8.92 -2.90
C HIS A 82 23.80 -9.74 -4.01
N PRO A 83 23.05 -10.54 -4.79
CA PRO A 83 23.59 -11.34 -5.88
C PRO A 83 24.33 -10.49 -6.91
N ALA A 84 25.56 -10.88 -7.21
CA ALA A 84 26.43 -10.18 -8.18
C ALA A 84 26.35 -10.79 -9.60
N SER A 85 25.92 -12.06 -9.71
CA SER A 85 25.83 -12.80 -10.97
C SER A 85 24.37 -13.18 -11.28
N PRO A 86 23.97 -13.15 -12.57
CA PRO A 86 22.64 -13.61 -12.98
C PRO A 86 22.40 -15.13 -12.74
N ASP A 87 23.43 -15.89 -12.46
CA ASP A 87 23.35 -17.32 -12.11
C ASP A 87 23.04 -17.57 -10.63
N GLU A 88 23.10 -16.52 -9.80
CA GLU A 88 22.81 -16.58 -8.38
C GLU A 88 21.30 -16.38 -8.08
N PRO A 89 20.81 -16.93 -6.95
CA PRO A 89 19.43 -16.69 -6.52
C PRO A 89 19.14 -15.20 -6.30
N MET A 90 17.92 -14.80 -6.68
CA MET A 90 17.47 -13.41 -6.59
C MET A 90 16.03 -13.35 -6.09
N VAL A 91 15.66 -12.26 -5.46
CA VAL A 91 14.28 -11.95 -5.14
C VAL A 91 13.66 -11.06 -6.22
N ILE A 92 12.50 -11.48 -6.72
CA ILE A 92 11.62 -10.66 -7.55
C ILE A 92 10.56 -10.07 -6.63
N HIS A 93 10.43 -8.75 -6.62
CA HIS A 93 9.38 -8.05 -5.90
C HIS A 93 8.23 -7.75 -6.87
N MET A 94 7.01 -8.16 -6.49
CA MET A 94 5.80 -7.98 -7.28
C MET A 94 4.72 -7.24 -6.48
N VAL A 95 4.05 -6.30 -7.14
CA VAL A 95 3.00 -5.48 -6.51
C VAL A 95 1.67 -5.69 -7.23
N TYR A 96 0.65 -6.01 -6.45
CA TYR A 96 -0.73 -6.10 -6.93
C TYR A 96 -1.64 -5.19 -6.10
N VAL A 97 -2.37 -4.31 -6.76
CA VAL A 97 -3.44 -3.49 -6.16
C VAL A 97 -4.76 -3.91 -6.81
N PRO A 98 -5.61 -4.68 -6.10
CA PRO A 98 -6.86 -5.14 -6.69
C PRO A 98 -7.81 -3.96 -6.92
N THR A 99 -8.02 -3.64 -8.19
CA THR A 99 -8.95 -2.62 -8.69
C THR A 99 -9.84 -3.23 -9.76
N TYR A 100 -10.89 -2.52 -10.13
CA TYR A 100 -11.89 -2.99 -11.10
C TYR A 100 -12.06 -1.96 -12.22
N PRO A 101 -11.06 -1.83 -13.12
CA PRO A 101 -11.15 -0.91 -14.25
C PRO A 101 -12.37 -1.22 -15.12
N GLY A 102 -13.05 -0.18 -15.59
CA GLY A 102 -14.27 -0.32 -16.39
C GLY A 102 -15.55 -0.60 -15.61
N SER A 103 -15.50 -0.70 -14.28
CA SER A 103 -16.68 -0.93 -13.43
C SER A 103 -17.58 0.30 -13.21
N ASN A 104 -17.15 1.49 -13.63
CA ASN A 104 -17.77 2.79 -13.32
C ASN A 104 -17.85 3.13 -11.81
N LEU A 105 -17.11 2.42 -10.98
CA LEU A 105 -17.02 2.68 -9.54
C LEU A 105 -15.94 3.74 -9.26
N SER A 106 -16.17 4.55 -8.22
CA SER A 106 -15.13 5.46 -7.71
C SER A 106 -13.90 4.67 -7.21
N ALA A 107 -12.75 5.33 -7.13
CA ALA A 107 -11.54 4.72 -6.59
C ALA A 107 -11.74 4.12 -5.18
N ARG A 108 -12.50 4.82 -4.32
CA ARG A 108 -12.82 4.37 -2.96
C ARG A 108 -13.67 3.11 -2.92
N GLU A 109 -14.65 3.02 -3.81
CA GLU A 109 -15.50 1.82 -3.94
C GLU A 109 -14.67 0.64 -4.46
N GLN A 110 -13.83 0.85 -5.47
CA GLN A 110 -12.92 -0.17 -5.98
C GLN A 110 -11.97 -0.67 -4.89
N PHE A 111 -11.44 0.21 -4.02
CA PHE A 111 -10.59 -0.20 -2.89
C PHE A 111 -11.35 -1.02 -1.84
N ARG A 112 -12.63 -0.70 -1.58
CA ARG A 112 -13.46 -1.52 -0.68
C ARG A 112 -13.70 -2.91 -1.25
N LEU A 113 -14.00 -3.02 -2.54
CA LEU A 113 -14.14 -4.31 -3.22
C LEU A 113 -12.82 -5.08 -3.26
N GLY A 114 -11.71 -4.40 -3.59
CA GLY A 114 -10.38 -4.99 -3.58
C GLY A 114 -10.00 -5.58 -2.23
N ARG A 115 -10.35 -4.91 -1.13
CA ARG A 115 -10.18 -5.44 0.22
C ARG A 115 -10.99 -6.71 0.46
N ALA A 116 -12.26 -6.72 0.05
CA ALA A 116 -13.12 -7.92 0.17
C ALA A 116 -12.54 -9.09 -0.64
N TYR A 117 -12.04 -8.82 -1.85
CA TYR A 117 -11.34 -9.79 -2.68
C TYR A 117 -10.11 -10.38 -1.96
N LEU A 118 -9.24 -9.55 -1.39
CA LEU A 118 -8.06 -10.02 -0.66
C LEU A 118 -8.38 -10.90 0.53
N LEU A 119 -9.50 -10.65 1.23
CA LEU A 119 -9.95 -11.47 2.35
C LEU A 119 -10.40 -12.86 1.88
N GLY A 120 -11.01 -12.95 0.70
CA GLY A 120 -11.52 -14.21 0.13
C GLY A 120 -10.49 -15.00 -0.69
N THR A 121 -9.36 -14.40 -1.07
CA THR A 121 -8.38 -15.06 -1.95
C THR A 121 -7.39 -15.88 -1.12
N THR A 122 -7.23 -17.15 -1.47
CA THR A 122 -6.31 -18.09 -0.81
C THR A 122 -4.87 -17.86 -1.24
N PHE A 123 -3.90 -18.37 -0.45
CA PHE A 123 -2.49 -18.38 -0.85
C PHE A 123 -2.30 -19.15 -2.18
N ALA A 124 -2.95 -20.32 -2.33
CA ALA A 124 -2.86 -21.12 -3.55
C ALA A 124 -3.31 -20.34 -4.79
N ALA A 125 -4.39 -19.56 -4.69
CA ALA A 125 -4.83 -18.71 -5.79
C ALA A 125 -3.82 -17.59 -6.15
N HIS A 126 -3.19 -16.99 -5.14
CA HIS A 126 -2.11 -16.03 -5.38
C HIS A 126 -0.88 -16.71 -6.01
N GLU A 127 -0.49 -17.89 -5.53
CA GLU A 127 0.64 -18.66 -6.08
C GLU A 127 0.41 -19.00 -7.54
N GLU A 128 -0.79 -19.45 -7.91
CA GLU A 128 -1.14 -19.76 -9.30
C GLU A 128 -1.05 -18.52 -10.21
N MET A 129 -1.62 -17.37 -9.77
CA MET A 129 -1.50 -16.10 -10.51
C MET A 129 -0.03 -15.69 -10.71
N ILE A 130 0.80 -15.80 -9.67
CA ILE A 130 2.21 -15.43 -9.72
C ILE A 130 2.97 -16.32 -10.71
N ARG A 131 2.80 -17.65 -10.58
CA ARG A 131 3.47 -18.62 -11.45
C ARG A 131 3.06 -18.45 -12.90
N SER A 132 1.77 -18.29 -13.17
CA SER A 132 1.23 -18.08 -14.52
C SER A 132 1.78 -16.80 -15.13
N GLN A 133 1.71 -15.67 -14.42
CA GLN A 133 2.19 -14.39 -14.92
C GLN A 133 3.70 -14.40 -15.21
N LEU A 134 4.51 -14.95 -14.30
CA LEU A 134 5.96 -15.05 -14.54
C LEU A 134 6.30 -16.00 -15.69
N GLN A 135 5.53 -17.11 -15.87
CA GLN A 135 5.70 -18.00 -17.01
C GLN A 135 5.37 -17.32 -18.34
N GLU A 136 4.28 -16.56 -18.39
CA GLU A 136 3.91 -15.79 -19.59
C GLU A 136 4.97 -14.74 -19.95
N MET A 137 5.51 -14.05 -18.94
CA MET A 137 6.50 -13.00 -19.15
C MET A 137 7.88 -13.52 -19.53
N PHE A 138 8.31 -14.64 -18.95
CA PHE A 138 9.70 -15.09 -19.03
C PHE A 138 9.88 -16.42 -19.76
N GLY A 139 8.81 -17.14 -20.11
CA GLY A 139 8.90 -18.47 -20.74
C GLY A 139 9.73 -18.49 -22.03
N SER A 140 9.70 -17.41 -22.82
CA SER A 140 10.52 -17.29 -24.04
C SER A 140 12.02 -17.21 -23.79
N THR A 141 12.47 -16.92 -22.56
CA THR A 141 13.87 -16.92 -22.15
C THR A 141 14.36 -18.27 -21.62
N GLY A 142 13.49 -19.28 -21.63
CA GLY A 142 13.78 -20.61 -21.06
C GLY A 142 13.45 -20.71 -19.56
N PHE A 143 12.84 -19.68 -18.96
CA PHE A 143 12.32 -19.73 -17.59
C PHE A 143 11.18 -20.74 -17.48
N ASP A 144 11.21 -21.53 -16.40
CA ASP A 144 10.17 -22.50 -16.04
C ASP A 144 9.74 -22.25 -14.60
N ASN A 145 8.46 -21.92 -14.40
CA ASN A 145 7.95 -21.52 -13.10
C ASN A 145 7.98 -22.63 -12.04
N GLN A 146 8.00 -23.91 -12.44
CA GLN A 146 8.10 -25.04 -11.51
C GLN A 146 9.56 -25.33 -11.12
N ARG A 147 10.47 -25.16 -12.05
CA ARG A 147 11.89 -25.41 -11.85
C ARG A 147 12.60 -24.25 -11.16
N ASP A 148 12.30 -23.01 -11.58
CA ASP A 148 13.13 -21.83 -11.28
C ASP A 148 12.64 -21.03 -10.07
N ILE A 149 11.37 -21.18 -9.67
CA ILE A 149 10.86 -20.55 -8.44
C ILE A 149 11.18 -21.46 -7.24
N ALA A 150 11.94 -20.91 -6.28
CA ALA A 150 12.33 -21.62 -5.07
C ALA A 150 11.36 -21.36 -3.88
N ALA A 151 10.84 -20.13 -3.76
CA ALA A 151 9.90 -19.78 -2.70
C ALA A 151 9.03 -18.58 -3.08
N ILE A 152 7.86 -18.46 -2.46
CA ILE A 152 6.93 -17.35 -2.63
C ILE A 152 6.44 -16.88 -1.25
N THR A 153 6.43 -15.57 -1.02
CA THR A 153 5.73 -14.96 0.10
C THR A 153 4.67 -13.98 -0.41
N VAL A 154 3.50 -14.00 0.21
CA VAL A 154 2.38 -13.11 -0.16
C VAL A 154 1.95 -12.31 1.06
N ASN A 155 2.26 -11.03 1.07
CA ASN A 155 1.91 -10.11 2.14
C ASN A 155 0.70 -9.29 1.71
N ARG A 156 -0.45 -9.57 2.31
CA ARG A 156 -1.73 -8.92 2.01
C ARG A 156 -2.01 -7.78 2.98
N TRP A 157 -2.18 -6.58 2.45
CA TRP A 157 -2.48 -5.38 3.21
C TRP A 157 -3.88 -4.88 2.85
N ALA A 158 -4.87 -5.21 3.66
CA ALA A 158 -6.25 -4.76 3.44
C ALA A 158 -6.39 -3.23 3.56
N HIS A 159 -5.53 -2.62 4.36
CA HIS A 159 -5.42 -1.17 4.60
C HIS A 159 -3.96 -0.76 4.42
N GLY A 160 -3.49 -0.70 3.19
CA GLY A 160 -2.12 -0.41 2.86
C GLY A 160 -1.78 1.08 2.99
N TYR A 161 -1.76 1.79 1.88
CA TYR A 161 -1.42 3.22 1.87
C TYR A 161 -2.62 4.11 2.17
N ALA A 162 -2.37 5.27 2.80
CA ALA A 162 -3.34 6.36 2.90
C ALA A 162 -3.88 6.70 1.50
N TYR A 163 -5.17 7.06 1.42
CA TYR A 163 -5.76 7.51 0.16
C TYR A 163 -5.04 8.77 -0.29
N TYR A 164 -4.59 8.77 -1.52
CA TYR A 164 -4.05 9.93 -2.19
C TYR A 164 -5.11 10.49 -3.13
N ALA A 165 -5.40 11.80 -3.03
CA ALA A 165 -6.39 12.43 -3.89
C ALA A 165 -6.04 12.23 -5.37
N ASN A 166 -7.03 11.84 -6.16
CA ASN A 166 -6.87 11.48 -7.55
C ASN A 166 -7.75 12.36 -8.43
N SER A 167 -7.15 13.15 -9.31
CA SER A 167 -7.85 14.11 -10.19
C SER A 167 -8.88 13.47 -11.14
N LEU A 168 -8.85 12.15 -11.33
CA LEU A 168 -9.85 11.43 -12.11
C LEU A 168 -11.15 11.18 -11.32
N PHE A 169 -11.12 11.26 -10.00
CA PHE A 169 -12.24 10.89 -9.13
C PHE A 169 -12.56 11.93 -8.07
N ASP A 170 -11.64 12.85 -7.77
CA ASP A 170 -11.75 13.82 -6.69
C ASP A 170 -11.78 15.26 -7.21
N ASP A 171 -12.52 16.10 -6.52
CA ASP A 171 -12.48 17.55 -6.70
C ASP A 171 -11.24 18.11 -6.01
N MET A 172 -10.18 18.32 -6.78
CA MET A 172 -8.87 18.73 -6.28
C MET A 172 -8.88 20.13 -5.61
N GLU A 173 -9.88 20.98 -5.90
CA GLU A 173 -10.00 22.29 -5.26
C GLU A 173 -10.55 22.17 -3.84
N LYS A 174 -11.43 21.20 -3.58
CA LYS A 174 -12.01 20.94 -2.25
C LYS A 174 -11.16 20.05 -1.36
N MET A 175 -10.26 19.25 -1.93
CA MET A 175 -9.48 18.28 -1.15
C MET A 175 -8.67 18.89 -0.01
N PRO A 176 -7.97 20.04 -0.16
CA PRO A 176 -7.21 20.63 0.93
C PRO A 176 -8.08 20.98 2.14
N GLU A 177 -9.28 21.54 1.92
CA GLU A 177 -10.23 21.87 3.00
C GLU A 177 -10.76 20.61 3.71
N ILE A 178 -11.07 19.56 2.95
CA ILE A 178 -11.52 18.28 3.49
C ILE A 178 -10.43 17.66 4.38
N ILE A 179 -9.19 17.64 3.91
CA ILE A 179 -8.04 17.10 4.66
C ILE A 179 -7.82 17.88 5.95
N GLU A 180 -7.84 19.22 5.87
CA GLU A 180 -7.66 20.07 7.04
C GLU A 180 -8.79 19.87 8.07
N ARG A 181 -10.03 19.80 7.63
CA ARG A 181 -11.18 19.56 8.50
C ARG A 181 -11.15 18.18 9.13
N ALA A 182 -10.76 17.14 8.35
CA ALA A 182 -10.65 15.77 8.84
C ALA A 182 -9.66 15.62 10.00
N ARG A 183 -8.55 16.36 9.97
CA ARG A 183 -7.49 16.26 10.98
C ARG A 183 -7.62 17.19 12.17
N LYS A 184 -8.68 18.02 12.25
CA LYS A 184 -8.89 18.93 13.38
C LYS A 184 -8.99 18.18 14.70
N PRO A 185 -8.45 18.71 15.81
CA PRO A 185 -8.60 18.12 17.13
C PRO A 185 -10.07 18.03 17.56
N ILE A 186 -10.39 17.02 18.34
CA ILE A 186 -11.70 16.81 18.97
C ILE A 186 -11.50 16.98 20.48
N GLY A 187 -11.81 18.16 20.99
CA GLY A 187 -11.45 18.51 22.36
C GLY A 187 -9.94 18.31 22.59
N ARG A 188 -9.56 17.49 23.56
CA ARG A 188 -8.14 17.19 23.88
C ARG A 188 -7.61 15.92 23.18
N ILE A 189 -8.18 15.59 22.04
CA ILE A 189 -7.76 14.47 21.21
C ILE A 189 -7.25 15.03 19.88
N ALA A 190 -5.96 14.94 19.60
CA ALA A 190 -5.37 15.31 18.32
C ALA A 190 -5.28 14.09 17.39
N ILE A 191 -5.32 14.35 16.09
CA ILE A 191 -5.24 13.33 15.05
C ILE A 191 -3.88 13.44 14.36
N ALA A 192 -3.13 12.35 14.26
CA ALA A 192 -1.79 12.34 13.68
C ALA A 192 -1.65 11.23 12.63
N ASN A 193 -0.41 10.93 12.26
CA ASN A 193 0.00 9.94 11.29
C ASN A 193 -0.20 10.40 9.80
N SER A 194 0.31 9.63 8.86
CA SER A 194 0.26 9.90 7.42
C SER A 194 -1.17 10.04 6.86
N ASP A 195 -2.16 9.39 7.50
CA ASP A 195 -3.57 9.53 7.11
C ASP A 195 -4.08 10.95 7.34
N ALA A 196 -3.55 11.66 8.34
CA ALA A 196 -3.95 13.05 8.63
C ALA A 196 -3.50 14.04 7.54
N ASP A 197 -2.56 13.65 6.70
CA ASP A 197 -2.09 14.42 5.55
C ASP A 197 -2.52 13.82 4.20
N TRP A 198 -3.20 12.69 4.22
CA TRP A 198 -3.53 11.90 3.04
C TRP A 198 -2.32 11.62 2.15
N SER A 199 -1.18 11.40 2.78
CA SER A 199 0.12 11.23 2.14
C SER A 199 0.86 10.04 2.76
N ALA A 200 1.05 8.98 2.00
CA ALA A 200 1.59 7.71 2.49
C ALA A 200 3.11 7.70 2.65
N TYR A 201 3.68 8.75 3.26
CA TYR A 201 5.11 8.90 3.45
C TYR A 201 5.49 9.12 4.92
N ALA A 202 6.69 8.67 5.30
CA ALA A 202 7.20 8.79 6.67
C ALA A 202 7.35 10.26 7.10
N HIS A 203 7.81 11.15 6.22
CA HIS A 203 7.93 12.57 6.54
C HIS A 203 6.55 13.19 6.84
N ALA A 204 5.51 12.85 6.05
CA ALA A 204 4.16 13.33 6.33
C ALA A 204 3.67 12.87 7.71
N ALA A 205 3.95 11.63 8.10
CA ALA A 205 3.61 11.14 9.43
C ALA A 205 4.33 11.91 10.55
N ILE A 206 5.60 12.27 10.35
CA ILE A 206 6.40 13.06 11.30
C ILE A 206 5.83 14.49 11.41
N ASP A 207 5.53 15.14 10.29
CA ASP A 207 4.97 16.49 10.26
C ASP A 207 3.61 16.54 10.97
N GLN A 208 2.77 15.53 10.75
CA GLN A 208 1.47 15.43 11.41
C GLN A 208 1.61 15.11 12.91
N ALA A 209 2.62 14.37 13.32
CA ALA A 209 2.92 14.16 14.75
C ALA A 209 3.35 15.47 15.43
N TRP A 210 4.20 16.24 14.77
CA TRP A 210 4.63 17.57 15.24
C TRP A 210 3.43 18.52 15.41
N ARG A 211 2.58 18.62 14.39
CA ARG A 211 1.36 19.42 14.43
C ARG A 211 0.46 19.02 15.61
N ALA A 212 0.15 17.72 15.74
CA ALA A 212 -0.73 17.21 16.78
C ALA A 212 -0.23 17.48 18.20
N VAL A 213 1.09 17.39 18.42
CA VAL A 213 1.70 17.73 19.73
C VAL A 213 1.57 19.22 20.03
N ASN A 214 1.79 20.11 19.05
CA ASN A 214 1.68 21.54 19.25
C ASN A 214 0.23 21.97 19.51
N GLU A 215 -0.75 21.45 18.77
CA GLU A 215 -2.17 21.69 19.04
C GLU A 215 -2.56 21.37 20.49
N LEU A 216 -2.06 20.25 21.04
CA LEU A 216 -2.35 19.87 22.42
C LEU A 216 -1.62 20.72 23.46
N LYS A 217 -0.43 21.25 23.15
CA LYS A 217 0.29 22.21 24.02
C LYS A 217 -0.44 23.54 24.12
N ASP A 218 -0.96 24.03 22.99
CA ASP A 218 -1.66 25.32 22.92
C ASP A 218 -3.01 25.30 23.66
N MET A 219 -3.53 24.10 23.94
CA MET A 219 -4.75 23.90 24.74
C MET A 219 -4.52 23.94 26.27
N GLY A 220 -3.30 24.14 26.74
CA GLY A 220 -2.94 24.30 28.17
C GLY A 220 -2.82 22.98 28.92
#